data_1e397c54c864a905a9b24ff721990562
#
_entry.id   1e397c54c864a905a9b24ff721990562
#
_cell.length_a   1.000
_cell.length_b   1.000
_cell.length_c   1.000
_cell.angle_alpha   90.00
_cell.angle_beta   90.00
_cell.angle_gamma   90.00
#
_symmetry.space_group_name_H-M   'P 1'
#
loop_
_entity.id
_entity.type
_entity.pdbx_description
1 polymer ?
#
loop_
_entity_poly.entity_id
_entity_poly.type
_entity_poly.pdbx_seq_one_letter_code
_entity_poly.pdbx_strand_id
1 'polypeptide(L)'
;AAIAAGHVMGVVEPLDCGVAAGGFMTIHCSSRNKTEVIDFLGTAPASAKYELYAINDINGDYTIRVEGQHNQIGYRSIATPGTLRGFEEGHKKYGSLPMHELIAPAISIAKEGFPISYKGALRMARTAHILATTDACRNLYLKSDNSAPREGEIIQNKDYAYTLEEIAKYGADTFYSGDLARFIVNEIDKNYGFLTKDDLLKYKAIWRKPSHFNYNGLDILTPPPPSSGSLVFSGLEALTLDNKSHSAHQLLAEAMLKMFSK
;
A
#
# COMPACT_ATOMS: atom_id res chain seq x y z
N ALA A 1 1.21 -5.42 18.03
CA ALA A 1 0.85 -6.53 17.13
C ALA A 1 0.64 -6.06 15.69
N ALA A 2 -0.29 -5.11 15.40
CA ALA A 2 -0.62 -4.69 14.03
C ALA A 2 0.59 -4.16 13.23
N ILE A 3 1.45 -3.34 13.85
CA ILE A 3 2.66 -2.81 13.19
C ILE A 3 3.64 -3.93 12.86
N ALA A 4 3.86 -4.88 13.79
CA ALA A 4 4.72 -6.04 13.53
C ALA A 4 4.17 -6.88 12.35
N ALA A 5 2.86 -7.15 12.35
CA ALA A 5 2.20 -7.82 11.23
C ALA A 5 2.36 -7.04 9.92
N GLY A 6 2.23 -5.71 9.95
CA GLY A 6 2.42 -4.85 8.78
C GLY A 6 3.83 -4.93 8.20
N HIS A 7 4.88 -4.98 9.04
CA HIS A 7 6.25 -5.19 8.58
C HIS A 7 6.45 -6.58 7.96
N VAL A 8 5.90 -7.63 8.59
CA VAL A 8 5.95 -9.00 8.04
C VAL A 8 5.22 -9.08 6.71
N MET A 9 4.02 -8.50 6.62
CA MET A 9 3.26 -8.43 5.35
C MET A 9 4.07 -7.77 4.24
N GLY A 10 4.84 -6.72 4.55
CA GLY A 10 5.73 -6.07 3.59
C GLY A 10 6.85 -6.97 3.05
N VAL A 11 7.18 -8.06 3.76
CA VAL A 11 8.14 -9.08 3.29
C VAL A 11 7.44 -10.15 2.47
N VAL A 12 6.32 -10.70 2.98
CA VAL A 12 5.69 -11.90 2.39
C VAL A 12 4.68 -11.59 1.28
N GLU A 13 4.23 -10.34 1.17
CA GLU A 13 3.35 -9.85 0.10
C GLU A 13 3.96 -8.60 -0.58
N PRO A 14 5.16 -8.72 -1.19
CA PRO A 14 5.97 -7.59 -1.62
C PRO A 14 5.37 -6.78 -2.77
N LEU A 15 4.38 -7.33 -3.49
CA LEU A 15 3.68 -6.63 -4.57
C LEU A 15 2.47 -5.83 -4.08
N ASP A 16 2.06 -6.01 -2.82
CA ASP A 16 0.88 -5.36 -2.23
C ASP A 16 1.24 -4.45 -1.06
N CYS A 17 2.32 -4.75 -0.34
CA CYS A 17 2.69 -4.10 0.92
C CYS A 17 4.19 -3.75 0.94
N GLY A 18 4.60 -2.92 1.88
CA GLY A 18 6.01 -2.65 2.13
C GLY A 18 6.26 -1.29 2.77
N VAL A 19 7.51 -1.03 3.14
CA VAL A 19 7.94 0.25 3.72
C VAL A 19 7.77 1.43 2.76
N ALA A 20 7.79 1.14 1.46
CA ALA A 20 7.60 2.12 0.39
C ALA A 20 6.15 2.18 -0.12
N ALA A 21 5.18 1.66 0.62
CA ALA A 21 3.77 1.71 0.30
C ALA A 21 3.05 2.89 1.01
N GLY A 22 1.73 2.86 0.98
CA GLY A 22 0.86 3.78 1.69
C GLY A 22 -0.43 3.09 2.12
N GLY A 23 -1.26 3.77 2.91
CA GLY A 23 -2.52 3.19 3.37
C GLY A 23 -3.20 3.95 4.49
N PHE A 24 -4.06 3.24 5.22
CA PHE A 24 -4.75 3.74 6.40
C PHE A 24 -4.57 2.77 7.57
N MET A 25 -4.59 3.31 8.77
CA MET A 25 -4.68 2.54 10.00
C MET A 25 -5.85 3.07 10.84
N THR A 26 -6.88 2.26 11.02
CA THR A 26 -7.98 2.57 11.94
C THR A 26 -7.68 1.92 13.29
N ILE A 27 -7.65 2.73 14.34
CA ILE A 27 -7.29 2.30 15.69
C ILE A 27 -8.46 2.57 16.63
N HIS A 28 -9.01 1.51 17.23
CA HIS A 28 -9.97 1.64 18.32
C HIS A 28 -9.27 1.38 19.65
N CYS A 29 -9.31 2.37 20.53
CA CYS A 29 -8.78 2.28 21.89
C CYS A 29 -9.94 2.12 22.89
N SER A 30 -10.23 0.89 23.32
CA SER A 30 -11.36 0.58 24.21
C SER A 30 -11.29 1.33 25.54
N SER A 31 -10.09 1.48 26.13
CA SER A 31 -9.93 2.20 27.42
C SER A 31 -10.27 3.70 27.33
N ARG A 32 -10.25 4.27 26.13
CA ARG A 32 -10.61 5.67 25.87
C ARG A 32 -11.94 5.81 25.14
N ASN A 33 -12.56 4.71 24.78
CA ASN A 33 -13.73 4.62 23.89
C ASN A 33 -13.60 5.56 22.67
N LYS A 34 -12.43 5.48 22.02
CA LYS A 34 -12.08 6.38 20.91
C LYS A 34 -11.55 5.61 19.72
N THR A 35 -12.07 5.93 18.54
CA THR A 35 -11.54 5.47 17.26
C THR A 35 -10.91 6.63 16.51
N GLU A 36 -9.71 6.42 15.99
CA GLU A 36 -8.98 7.38 15.19
C GLU A 36 -8.43 6.70 13.94
N VAL A 37 -8.16 7.49 12.91
CA VAL A 37 -7.57 7.01 11.67
C VAL A 37 -6.25 7.74 11.43
N ILE A 38 -5.23 7.00 11.03
CA ILE A 38 -4.02 7.56 10.45
C ILE A 38 -4.11 7.35 8.94
N ASP A 39 -4.04 8.44 8.20
CA ASP A 39 -3.93 8.47 6.75
C ASP A 39 -2.45 8.62 6.38
N PHE A 40 -1.90 7.61 5.77
CA PHE A 40 -0.52 7.57 5.27
C PHE A 40 -0.47 7.11 3.81
N LEU A 41 -1.49 7.50 3.04
CA LEU A 41 -1.46 7.30 1.58
C LEU A 41 -0.25 7.98 0.96
N GLY A 42 0.24 7.42 -0.12
CA GLY A 42 1.28 8.07 -0.91
C GLY A 42 0.79 9.39 -1.49
N THR A 43 1.68 10.38 -1.55
CA THR A 43 1.41 11.66 -2.19
C THR A 43 2.17 11.79 -3.49
N ALA A 44 1.62 12.49 -4.48
CA ALA A 44 2.35 12.78 -5.70
C ALA A 44 3.61 13.62 -5.38
N PRO A 45 4.77 13.32 -5.98
CA PRO A 45 5.94 14.20 -5.90
C PRO A 45 5.61 15.61 -6.41
N ALA A 46 6.22 16.64 -5.82
CA ALA A 46 5.92 18.03 -6.14
C ALA A 46 6.22 18.38 -7.61
N SER A 47 7.15 17.68 -8.23
CA SER A 47 7.52 17.84 -9.65
C SER A 47 6.58 17.11 -10.62
N ALA A 48 5.74 16.19 -10.15
CA ALA A 48 4.80 15.45 -10.98
C ALA A 48 3.65 16.39 -11.41
N LYS A 49 3.50 16.55 -12.73
CA LYS A 49 2.46 17.37 -13.35
C LYS A 49 1.74 16.55 -14.41
N TYR A 50 0.48 16.86 -14.67
CA TYR A 50 -0.32 16.11 -15.63
C TYR A 50 0.26 16.17 -17.05
N GLU A 51 0.92 17.27 -17.44
CA GLU A 51 1.53 17.44 -18.75
C GLU A 51 2.70 16.47 -19.00
N LEU A 52 3.24 15.86 -17.94
CA LEU A 52 4.32 14.88 -18.06
C LEU A 52 3.80 13.48 -18.42
N TYR A 53 2.49 13.29 -18.43
CA TYR A 53 1.82 12.06 -18.78
C TYR A 53 1.00 12.26 -20.06
N ALA A 54 1.61 11.96 -21.22
CA ALA A 54 0.90 12.05 -22.49
C ALA A 54 -0.28 11.07 -22.51
N ILE A 55 -1.48 11.62 -22.59
CA ILE A 55 -2.71 10.82 -22.66
C ILE A 55 -2.88 10.37 -24.11
N ASN A 56 -2.83 9.05 -24.32
CA ASN A 56 -3.01 8.46 -25.66
C ASN A 56 -4.47 8.20 -25.99
N ASP A 57 -5.28 7.85 -24.99
CA ASP A 57 -6.69 7.54 -25.22
C ASP A 57 -7.49 7.68 -23.90
N ILE A 58 -8.75 8.08 -24.05
CA ILE A 58 -9.77 8.02 -22.99
C ILE A 58 -10.81 7.02 -23.50
N ASN A 59 -10.68 5.77 -23.08
CA ASN A 59 -11.65 4.75 -23.45
C ASN A 59 -13.05 5.06 -22.88
N GLY A 60 -14.08 4.55 -23.52
CA GLY A 60 -15.47 4.69 -23.05
C GLY A 60 -15.75 4.08 -21.68
N ASP A 61 -14.79 3.35 -21.10
CA ASP A 61 -14.79 2.83 -19.72
C ASP A 61 -14.15 3.80 -18.70
N TYR A 62 -13.88 5.06 -19.13
CA TYR A 62 -13.22 6.10 -18.33
C TYR A 62 -11.78 5.75 -17.91
N THR A 63 -11.14 4.78 -18.54
CA THR A 63 -9.73 4.46 -18.29
C THR A 63 -8.84 5.42 -19.06
N ILE A 64 -8.04 6.20 -18.34
CA ILE A 64 -7.03 7.08 -18.93
C ILE A 64 -5.78 6.25 -19.23
N ARG A 65 -5.43 6.11 -20.51
CA ARG A 65 -4.19 5.47 -20.94
C ARG A 65 -3.11 6.50 -21.19
N VAL A 66 -2.00 6.32 -20.49
CA VAL A 66 -0.80 7.16 -20.63
C VAL A 66 0.22 6.42 -21.48
N GLU A 67 0.90 7.15 -22.35
CA GLU A 67 1.99 6.63 -23.20
C GLU A 67 3.05 5.95 -22.31
N GLY A 68 3.50 4.75 -22.74
CA GLY A 68 4.47 3.95 -21.99
C GLY A 68 4.01 3.52 -20.60
N GLN A 69 2.74 3.72 -20.23
CA GLN A 69 2.19 3.43 -18.90
C GLN A 69 2.98 4.11 -17.75
N HIS A 70 3.60 5.26 -18.01
CA HIS A 70 4.47 5.95 -17.05
C HIS A 70 3.79 6.38 -15.76
N ASN A 71 2.46 6.41 -15.71
CA ASN A 71 1.67 6.65 -14.51
C ASN A 71 1.44 5.38 -13.67
N GLN A 72 1.81 4.20 -14.17
CA GLN A 72 1.56 2.91 -13.50
C GLN A 72 2.85 2.09 -13.31
N ILE A 73 3.82 2.19 -14.22
CA ILE A 73 5.00 1.34 -14.25
C ILE A 73 6.27 2.20 -14.31
N GLY A 74 7.27 1.78 -13.52
CA GLY A 74 8.60 2.37 -13.51
C GLY A 74 8.73 3.57 -12.57
N TYR A 75 9.87 4.25 -12.66
CA TYR A 75 10.29 5.25 -11.69
C TYR A 75 9.43 6.53 -11.70
N ARG A 76 8.72 6.81 -12.80
CA ARG A 76 7.82 7.97 -12.90
C ARG A 76 6.47 7.76 -12.22
N SER A 77 6.10 6.50 -11.94
CA SER A 77 4.85 6.17 -11.24
C SER A 77 4.98 6.19 -9.71
N ILE A 78 6.20 6.38 -9.18
CA ILE A 78 6.46 6.28 -7.75
C ILE A 78 5.89 7.51 -7.04
N ALA A 79 4.96 7.25 -6.10
CA ALA A 79 4.47 8.25 -5.16
C ALA A 79 5.40 8.37 -3.95
N THR A 80 5.34 9.48 -3.22
CA THR A 80 6.04 9.64 -1.94
C THR A 80 5.46 8.65 -0.93
N PRO A 81 6.24 7.69 -0.41
CA PRO A 81 5.70 6.62 0.43
C PRO A 81 5.32 7.09 1.83
N GLY A 82 4.29 6.47 2.41
CA GLY A 82 3.75 6.87 3.71
C GLY A 82 3.84 5.84 4.83
N THR A 83 4.03 4.56 4.52
CA THR A 83 3.87 3.46 5.49
C THR A 83 4.68 3.65 6.77
N LEU A 84 5.98 3.99 6.67
CA LEU A 84 6.81 4.14 7.86
C LEU A 84 6.37 5.30 8.75
N ARG A 85 5.96 6.45 8.17
CA ARG A 85 5.40 7.56 8.95
C ARG A 85 4.08 7.18 9.60
N GLY A 86 3.21 6.44 8.91
CA GLY A 86 1.97 5.93 9.49
C GLY A 86 2.21 4.99 10.66
N PHE A 87 3.15 4.07 10.54
CA PHE A 87 3.52 3.15 11.60
C PHE A 87 4.18 3.87 12.78
N GLU A 88 5.07 4.82 12.51
CA GLU A 88 5.71 5.64 13.53
C GLU A 88 4.69 6.45 14.34
N GLU A 89 3.76 7.13 13.69
CA GLU A 89 2.71 7.92 14.35
C GLU A 89 1.77 7.03 15.18
N GLY A 90 1.35 5.88 14.66
CA GLY A 90 0.57 4.90 15.40
C GLY A 90 1.31 4.35 16.61
N HIS A 91 2.59 4.04 16.44
CA HIS A 91 3.46 3.55 17.51
C HIS A 91 3.70 4.58 18.61
N LYS A 92 4.03 5.83 18.26
CA LYS A 92 4.21 6.93 19.22
C LYS A 92 3.02 7.10 20.15
N LYS A 93 1.81 6.92 19.65
CA LYS A 93 0.58 7.15 20.41
C LYS A 93 0.04 5.93 21.15
N TYR A 94 0.19 4.73 20.58
CA TYR A 94 -0.45 3.51 21.03
C TYR A 94 0.52 2.33 21.21
N GLY A 95 1.78 2.48 20.84
CA GLY A 95 2.79 1.43 20.97
C GLY A 95 3.20 1.20 22.42
N SER A 96 3.49 -0.05 22.75
CA SER A 96 3.99 -0.46 24.08
C SER A 96 5.35 -1.14 24.04
N LEU A 97 5.73 -1.72 22.89
CA LEU A 97 7.01 -2.39 22.70
C LEU A 97 7.94 -1.50 21.85
N PRO A 98 9.26 -1.60 22.04
CA PRO A 98 10.23 -0.90 21.19
C PRO A 98 10.06 -1.25 19.70
N MET A 99 10.25 -0.28 18.81
CA MET A 99 10.04 -0.48 17.36
C MET A 99 10.96 -1.58 16.80
N HIS A 100 12.19 -1.69 17.25
CA HIS A 100 13.12 -2.73 16.80
C HIS A 100 12.63 -4.16 17.09
N GLU A 101 11.92 -4.38 18.20
CA GLU A 101 11.30 -5.68 18.51
C GLU A 101 10.12 -5.97 17.55
N LEU A 102 9.40 -4.94 17.13
CA LEU A 102 8.26 -5.09 16.19
C LEU A 102 8.74 -5.39 14.76
N ILE A 103 9.92 -4.94 14.39
CA ILE A 103 10.51 -5.15 13.07
C ILE A 103 11.29 -6.48 13.00
N ALA A 104 11.85 -6.97 14.12
CA ALA A 104 12.71 -8.13 14.15
C ALA A 104 12.15 -9.39 13.43
N PRO A 105 10.87 -9.78 13.57
CA PRO A 105 10.32 -10.90 12.82
C PRO A 105 10.39 -10.73 11.31
N ALA A 106 10.15 -9.52 10.81
CA ALA A 106 10.23 -9.22 9.38
C ALA A 106 11.68 -9.31 8.86
N ILE A 107 12.66 -8.86 9.64
CA ILE A 107 14.09 -9.00 9.33
C ILE A 107 14.47 -10.47 9.19
N SER A 108 14.07 -11.32 10.16
CA SER A 108 14.35 -12.76 10.13
C SER A 108 13.77 -13.42 8.88
N ILE A 109 12.49 -13.19 8.60
CA ILE A 109 11.80 -13.76 7.42
C ILE A 109 12.46 -13.28 6.12
N ALA A 110 12.84 -12.01 6.01
CA ALA A 110 13.49 -11.50 4.81
C ALA A 110 14.91 -12.10 4.61
N LYS A 111 15.64 -12.37 5.71
CA LYS A 111 16.96 -13.00 5.69
C LYS A 111 16.93 -14.49 5.40
N GLU A 112 16.01 -15.21 6.04
CA GLU A 112 15.92 -16.65 5.95
C GLU A 112 15.17 -17.10 4.69
N GLY A 113 14.26 -16.25 4.21
CA GLY A 113 13.35 -16.52 3.12
C GLY A 113 12.03 -17.12 3.62
N PHE A 114 11.05 -17.10 2.76
CA PHE A 114 9.70 -17.59 3.04
C PHE A 114 9.12 -18.30 1.81
N PRO A 115 8.27 -19.33 2.01
CA PRO A 115 7.57 -19.97 0.91
C PRO A 115 6.50 -19.03 0.36
N ILE A 116 6.52 -18.77 -0.96
CA ILE A 116 5.51 -17.92 -1.60
C ILE A 116 4.14 -18.59 -1.55
N SER A 117 3.12 -17.80 -1.26
CA SER A 117 1.72 -18.25 -1.28
C SER A 117 1.22 -18.47 -2.73
N TYR A 118 0.15 -19.26 -2.89
CA TYR A 118 -0.53 -19.41 -4.19
C TYR A 118 -0.91 -18.06 -4.80
N LYS A 119 -1.49 -17.15 -3.99
CA LYS A 119 -1.87 -15.78 -4.43
C LYS A 119 -0.64 -15.00 -4.91
N GLY A 120 0.45 -15.02 -4.14
CA GLY A 120 1.70 -14.34 -4.48
C GLY A 120 2.29 -14.87 -5.78
N ALA A 121 2.39 -16.20 -5.94
CA ALA A 121 2.88 -16.83 -7.15
C ALA A 121 2.04 -16.48 -8.40
N LEU A 122 0.71 -16.54 -8.27
CA LEU A 122 -0.21 -16.16 -9.35
C LEU A 122 -0.05 -14.69 -9.75
N ARG A 123 0.09 -13.80 -8.76
CA ARG A 123 0.28 -12.38 -9.00
C ARG A 123 1.61 -12.08 -9.68
N MET A 124 2.70 -12.69 -9.22
CA MET A 124 4.01 -12.58 -9.88
C MET A 124 3.97 -13.10 -11.31
N ALA A 125 3.28 -14.21 -11.57
CA ALA A 125 3.11 -14.73 -12.93
C ALA A 125 2.36 -13.74 -13.85
N ARG A 126 1.31 -13.09 -13.35
CA ARG A 126 0.55 -12.09 -14.13
C ARG A 126 1.34 -10.82 -14.39
N THR A 127 2.26 -10.46 -13.51
CA THR A 127 3.06 -9.23 -13.58
C THR A 127 4.52 -9.47 -13.95
N ALA A 128 4.89 -10.69 -14.38
CA ALA A 128 6.25 -11.05 -14.71
C ALA A 128 6.90 -10.12 -15.75
N HIS A 129 6.13 -9.68 -16.76
CA HIS A 129 6.58 -8.70 -17.77
C HIS A 129 6.93 -7.34 -17.15
N ILE A 130 6.25 -6.92 -16.07
CA ILE A 130 6.54 -5.69 -15.33
C ILE A 130 7.77 -5.90 -14.44
N LEU A 131 7.82 -7.01 -13.71
CA LEU A 131 8.97 -7.35 -12.85
C LEU A 131 10.28 -7.48 -13.65
N ALA A 132 10.18 -7.90 -14.91
CA ALA A 132 11.34 -8.00 -15.80
C ALA A 132 11.87 -6.65 -16.32
N THR A 133 11.19 -5.52 -16.07
CA THR A 133 11.61 -4.20 -16.56
C THR A 133 12.85 -3.66 -15.84
N THR A 134 13.14 -4.11 -14.63
CA THR A 134 14.35 -3.76 -13.88
C THR A 134 15.12 -5.01 -13.48
N ASP A 135 16.46 -4.93 -13.52
CA ASP A 135 17.30 -6.06 -13.12
C ASP A 135 17.10 -6.46 -11.65
N ALA A 136 16.90 -5.47 -10.78
CA ALA A 136 16.65 -5.72 -9.36
C ALA A 136 15.40 -6.56 -9.13
N CYS A 137 14.27 -6.18 -9.75
CA CYS A 137 13.02 -6.94 -9.61
C CYS A 137 13.11 -8.31 -10.31
N ARG A 138 13.72 -8.36 -11.49
CA ARG A 138 13.92 -9.60 -12.23
C ARG A 138 14.71 -10.61 -11.41
N ASN A 139 15.86 -10.22 -10.90
CA ASN A 139 16.75 -11.11 -10.15
C ASN A 139 16.16 -11.56 -8.81
N LEU A 140 15.31 -10.76 -8.21
CA LEU A 140 14.71 -11.06 -6.92
C LEU A 140 13.45 -11.93 -7.04
N TYR A 141 12.59 -11.66 -8.02
CA TYR A 141 11.24 -12.22 -8.07
C TYR A 141 11.01 -13.19 -9.24
N LEU A 142 11.93 -13.30 -10.19
CA LEU A 142 11.78 -14.18 -11.33
C LEU A 142 12.93 -15.20 -11.40
N LYS A 143 12.68 -16.31 -12.06
CA LYS A 143 13.68 -17.31 -12.39
C LYS A 143 14.56 -16.83 -13.55
N SER A 144 15.63 -17.54 -13.84
CA SER A 144 16.56 -17.22 -14.93
C SER A 144 15.92 -17.18 -16.32
N ASP A 145 14.82 -17.89 -16.51
CA ASP A 145 14.01 -17.88 -17.74
C ASP A 145 12.89 -16.80 -17.74
N ASN A 146 12.91 -15.86 -16.76
CA ASN A 146 11.89 -14.87 -16.49
C ASN A 146 10.51 -15.42 -16.09
N SER A 147 10.38 -16.70 -15.80
CA SER A 147 9.15 -17.24 -15.23
C SER A 147 9.01 -16.89 -13.75
N ALA A 148 7.77 -16.78 -13.28
CA ALA A 148 7.50 -16.55 -11.86
C ALA A 148 7.77 -17.81 -11.02
N PRO A 149 8.09 -17.67 -9.73
CA PRO A 149 8.19 -18.80 -8.82
C PRO A 149 6.82 -19.48 -8.66
N ARG A 150 6.84 -20.78 -8.35
CA ARG A 150 5.64 -21.56 -8.02
C ARG A 150 5.32 -21.45 -6.54
N GLU A 151 4.06 -21.71 -6.18
CA GLU A 151 3.67 -21.85 -4.78
C GLU A 151 4.63 -22.76 -4.01
N GLY A 152 5.02 -22.32 -2.82
CA GLY A 152 5.95 -23.03 -1.93
C GLY A 152 7.43 -22.81 -2.25
N GLU A 153 7.80 -22.26 -3.40
CA GLU A 153 9.21 -21.90 -3.66
C GLU A 153 9.63 -20.74 -2.73
N ILE A 154 10.89 -20.77 -2.31
CA ILE A 154 11.43 -19.81 -1.34
C ILE A 154 11.84 -18.52 -2.04
N ILE A 155 11.34 -17.39 -1.53
CA ILE A 155 11.83 -16.06 -1.86
C ILE A 155 12.64 -15.53 -0.68
N GLN A 156 13.82 -15.00 -0.95
CA GLN A 156 14.71 -14.40 0.03
C GLN A 156 15.11 -13.01 -0.43
N ASN A 157 14.97 -12.00 0.45
CA ASN A 157 15.34 -10.61 0.15
C ASN A 157 16.26 -10.03 1.21
N LYS A 158 17.57 -10.30 1.08
CA LYS A 158 18.59 -9.82 2.02
C LYS A 158 18.75 -8.31 2.00
N ASP A 159 18.54 -7.66 0.86
CA ASP A 159 18.63 -6.20 0.73
C ASP A 159 17.48 -5.52 1.49
N TYR A 160 16.29 -6.13 1.44
CA TYR A 160 15.16 -5.64 2.23
C TYR A 160 15.35 -5.90 3.72
N ALA A 161 15.97 -7.04 4.10
CA ALA A 161 16.36 -7.29 5.48
C ALA A 161 17.32 -6.21 6.00
N TYR A 162 18.34 -5.84 5.21
CA TYR A 162 19.25 -4.74 5.54
C TYR A 162 18.49 -3.41 5.69
N THR A 163 17.58 -3.11 4.78
CA THR A 163 16.74 -1.91 4.87
C THR A 163 15.94 -1.88 6.18
N LEU A 164 15.33 -3.00 6.55
CA LEU A 164 14.59 -3.12 7.81
C LEU A 164 15.50 -3.02 9.05
N GLU A 165 16.74 -3.52 9.00
CA GLU A 165 17.74 -3.33 10.07
C GLU A 165 18.10 -1.87 10.27
N GLU A 166 18.34 -1.13 9.18
CA GLU A 166 18.60 0.31 9.25
C GLU A 166 17.41 1.07 9.86
N ILE A 167 16.17 0.71 9.46
CA ILE A 167 14.96 1.31 10.05
C ILE A 167 14.81 0.93 11.53
N ALA A 168 15.09 -0.31 11.90
CA ALA A 168 15.03 -0.76 13.29
C ALA A 168 16.04 -0.03 14.19
N LYS A 169 17.21 0.30 13.66
CA LYS A 169 18.32 0.95 14.37
C LYS A 169 18.15 2.47 14.45
N TYR A 170 17.77 3.11 13.36
CA TYR A 170 17.79 4.58 13.24
C TYR A 170 16.40 5.21 13.15
N GLY A 171 15.33 4.40 13.14
CA GLY A 171 13.95 4.86 13.00
C GLY A 171 13.56 5.19 11.56
N ALA A 172 12.35 5.71 11.39
CA ALA A 172 11.82 6.07 10.08
C ALA A 172 12.62 7.18 9.38
N ASP A 173 13.33 8.01 10.13
CA ASP A 173 14.08 9.14 9.56
C ASP A 173 15.20 8.71 8.61
N THR A 174 15.78 7.50 8.78
CA THR A 174 16.76 7.00 7.81
C THR A 174 16.18 6.87 6.41
N PHE A 175 14.88 6.55 6.30
CA PHE A 175 14.16 6.43 5.03
C PHE A 175 13.71 7.78 4.44
N TYR A 176 13.38 8.78 5.27
CA TYR A 176 12.83 10.05 4.81
C TYR A 176 13.87 11.17 4.69
N SER A 177 14.98 11.10 5.40
CA SER A 177 16.01 12.15 5.40
C SER A 177 17.45 11.62 5.51
N GLY A 178 17.63 10.38 5.91
CA GLY A 178 18.93 9.75 6.14
C GLY A 178 19.52 9.06 4.91
N ASP A 179 20.31 8.01 5.16
CA ASP A 179 21.07 7.32 4.12
C ASP A 179 20.17 6.55 3.16
N LEU A 180 19.10 5.91 3.64
CA LEU A 180 18.13 5.24 2.75
C LEU A 180 17.47 6.24 1.82
N ALA A 181 17.07 7.43 2.31
CA ALA A 181 16.52 8.48 1.45
C ALA A 181 17.49 8.87 0.33
N ARG A 182 18.77 9.01 0.65
CA ARG A 182 19.81 9.33 -0.34
C ARG A 182 19.91 8.25 -1.42
N PHE A 183 19.94 6.97 -1.05
CA PHE A 183 19.99 5.86 -2.01
C PHE A 183 18.76 5.83 -2.90
N ILE A 184 17.57 5.96 -2.32
CA ILE A 184 16.29 5.95 -3.04
C ILE A 184 16.25 7.09 -4.07
N VAL A 185 16.54 8.32 -3.64
CA VAL A 185 16.47 9.50 -4.52
C VAL A 185 17.51 9.42 -5.64
N ASN A 186 18.74 8.99 -5.35
CA ASN A 186 19.76 8.82 -6.35
C ASN A 186 19.37 7.79 -7.42
N GLU A 187 18.74 6.69 -7.02
CA GLU A 187 18.30 5.67 -7.97
C GLU A 187 17.12 6.17 -8.82
N ILE A 188 16.20 6.90 -8.22
CA ILE A 188 15.06 7.50 -8.91
C ILE A 188 15.52 8.56 -9.93
N ASP A 189 16.47 9.43 -9.55
CA ASP A 189 17.02 10.47 -10.41
C ASP A 189 17.75 9.88 -11.63
N LYS A 190 18.59 8.87 -11.43
CA LYS A 190 19.27 8.13 -12.52
C LYS A 190 18.29 7.57 -13.55
N ASN A 191 17.08 7.24 -13.15
CA ASN A 191 16.04 6.65 -13.98
C ASN A 191 14.92 7.63 -14.35
N TYR A 192 15.18 8.93 -14.24
CA TYR A 192 14.26 10.01 -14.64
C TYR A 192 12.90 9.98 -13.93
N GLY A 193 12.87 9.50 -12.68
CA GLY A 193 11.68 9.56 -11.83
C GLY A 193 11.48 10.94 -11.21
N PHE A 194 10.36 11.12 -10.52
CA PHE A 194 9.94 12.45 -10.03
C PHE A 194 10.16 12.66 -8.53
N LEU A 195 10.31 11.59 -7.76
CA LEU A 195 10.45 11.67 -6.31
C LEU A 195 11.79 12.30 -5.91
N THR A 196 11.71 13.34 -5.10
CA THR A 196 12.87 14.10 -4.63
C THR A 196 13.12 13.91 -3.14
N LYS A 197 14.30 14.33 -2.67
CA LYS A 197 14.63 14.37 -1.24
C LYS A 197 13.66 15.26 -0.46
N ASP A 198 13.22 16.34 -1.04
CA ASP A 198 12.27 17.29 -0.44
C ASP A 198 10.90 16.68 -0.25
N ASP A 199 10.43 15.85 -1.21
CA ASP A 199 9.16 15.14 -1.09
C ASP A 199 9.19 14.16 0.09
N LEU A 200 10.28 13.39 0.21
CA LEU A 200 10.48 12.48 1.36
C LEU A 200 10.51 13.26 2.68
N LEU A 201 11.33 14.30 2.77
CA LEU A 201 11.54 15.10 3.99
C LEU A 201 10.24 15.77 4.47
N LYS A 202 9.40 16.24 3.54
CA LYS A 202 8.16 16.96 3.85
C LYS A 202 6.97 16.04 4.10
N TYR A 203 7.09 14.74 3.80
CA TYR A 203 5.99 13.81 3.97
C TYR A 203 5.56 13.68 5.44
N LYS A 204 4.24 13.71 5.68
CA LYS A 204 3.62 13.54 7.00
C LYS A 204 2.39 12.66 6.90
N ALA A 205 2.28 11.68 7.80
CA ALA A 205 1.02 10.98 8.02
C ALA A 205 0.03 11.92 8.75
N ILE A 206 -1.26 11.78 8.45
CA ILE A 206 -2.31 12.70 8.92
C ILE A 206 -3.28 11.95 9.81
N TRP A 207 -3.51 12.46 11.03
CA TRP A 207 -4.57 11.99 11.90
C TRP A 207 -5.91 12.51 11.43
N ARG A 208 -6.88 11.60 11.26
CA ARG A 208 -8.23 11.92 10.77
C ARG A 208 -9.29 11.31 11.68
N LYS A 209 -10.48 11.91 11.65
CA LYS A 209 -11.68 11.31 12.25
C LYS A 209 -12.19 10.21 11.33
N PRO A 210 -12.64 9.05 11.85
CA PRO A 210 -13.28 8.04 11.03
C PRO A 210 -14.61 8.57 10.47
N SER A 211 -15.01 8.07 9.30
CA SER A 211 -16.39 8.11 8.86
C SER A 211 -17.20 7.13 9.71
N HIS A 212 -18.38 7.54 10.14
CA HIS A 212 -19.25 6.75 11.01
C HIS A 212 -20.60 6.53 10.33
N PHE A 213 -21.05 5.30 10.35
CA PHE A 213 -22.31 4.85 9.77
C PHE A 213 -22.99 3.89 10.74
N ASN A 214 -24.35 3.88 10.75
CA ASN A 214 -25.10 2.85 11.46
C ASN A 214 -25.75 1.90 10.46
N TYR A 215 -25.57 0.61 10.66
CA TYR A 215 -26.16 -0.44 9.83
C TYR A 215 -26.74 -1.53 10.71
N ASN A 216 -28.04 -1.69 10.68
CA ASN A 216 -28.79 -2.68 11.48
C ASN A 216 -28.43 -2.63 12.99
N GLY A 217 -28.26 -1.42 13.55
CA GLY A 217 -27.90 -1.21 14.95
C GLY A 217 -26.41 -1.37 15.26
N LEU A 218 -25.57 -1.63 14.27
CA LEU A 218 -24.12 -1.71 14.40
C LEU A 218 -23.49 -0.39 13.97
N ASP A 219 -22.59 0.13 14.81
CA ASP A 219 -21.75 1.27 14.44
C ASP A 219 -20.56 0.80 13.59
N ILE A 220 -20.52 1.28 12.34
CA ILE A 220 -19.44 1.01 11.40
C ILE A 220 -18.53 2.23 11.33
N LEU A 221 -17.27 2.03 11.62
CA LEU A 221 -16.22 3.05 11.56
C LEU A 221 -15.22 2.69 10.48
N THR A 222 -15.00 3.60 9.53
CA THR A 222 -14.08 3.39 8.39
C THR A 222 -13.15 4.58 8.23
N PRO A 223 -12.01 4.43 7.54
CA PRO A 223 -11.25 5.59 7.11
C PRO A 223 -12.14 6.51 6.24
N PRO A 224 -11.99 7.84 6.36
CA PRO A 224 -12.72 8.78 5.52
C PRO A 224 -12.21 8.75 4.06
N PRO A 225 -12.89 9.39 3.11
CA PRO A 225 -12.37 9.54 1.74
C PRO A 225 -10.93 10.08 1.73
N PRO A 226 -10.08 9.58 0.81
CA PRO A 226 -10.40 8.81 -0.40
C PRO A 226 -10.52 7.28 -0.21
N SER A 227 -10.70 6.80 1.02
CA SER A 227 -11.01 5.39 1.27
C SER A 227 -12.39 5.03 0.72
N SER A 228 -12.56 3.78 0.29
CA SER A 228 -13.82 3.25 -0.23
C SER A 228 -14.88 2.89 0.84
N GLY A 229 -14.62 3.22 2.12
CA GLY A 229 -15.55 2.87 3.21
C GLY A 229 -16.97 3.44 3.03
N SER A 230 -17.09 4.68 2.55
CA SER A 230 -18.40 5.29 2.24
C SER A 230 -19.13 4.61 1.08
N LEU A 231 -18.40 4.12 0.08
CA LEU A 231 -18.97 3.36 -1.04
C LEU A 231 -19.53 2.03 -0.55
N VAL A 232 -18.76 1.28 0.25
CA VAL A 232 -19.22 0.01 0.84
C VAL A 232 -20.50 0.25 1.66
N PHE A 233 -20.54 1.31 2.46
CA PHE A 233 -21.73 1.64 3.24
C PHE A 233 -22.93 1.95 2.34
N SER A 234 -22.77 2.72 1.26
CA SER A 234 -23.85 2.99 0.29
C SER A 234 -24.41 1.70 -0.32
N GLY A 235 -23.56 0.70 -0.57
CA GLY A 235 -23.99 -0.62 -1.01
C GLY A 235 -24.78 -1.38 0.05
N LEU A 236 -24.33 -1.34 1.31
CA LEU A 236 -25.05 -1.97 2.42
C LEU A 236 -26.42 -1.33 2.66
N GLU A 237 -26.53 0.00 2.60
CA GLU A 237 -27.81 0.71 2.67
C GLU A 237 -28.76 0.26 1.53
N ALA A 238 -28.24 0.12 0.31
CA ALA A 238 -29.05 -0.30 -0.82
C ALA A 238 -29.63 -1.69 -0.64
N LEU A 239 -28.89 -2.61 0.01
CA LEU A 239 -29.37 -3.96 0.31
C LEU A 239 -30.53 -4.00 1.34
N THR A 240 -30.69 -2.94 2.15
CA THR A 240 -31.76 -2.89 3.16
C THR A 240 -33.07 -2.29 2.62
N LEU A 241 -33.02 -1.54 1.52
CA LEU A 241 -34.14 -0.72 1.08
C LEU A 241 -35.23 -1.49 0.29
N ASP A 242 -34.95 -2.69 -0.23
CA ASP A 242 -35.94 -3.42 -1.03
C ASP A 242 -35.78 -4.94 -0.91
N ASN A 243 -36.54 -5.53 0.04
CA ASN A 243 -36.45 -6.96 0.34
C ASN A 243 -37.62 -7.80 -0.20
N LYS A 244 -38.54 -7.28 -1.04
CA LYS A 244 -39.81 -7.95 -1.23
C LYS A 244 -40.05 -8.64 -2.58
N SER A 245 -39.22 -8.46 -3.60
CA SER A 245 -39.51 -8.98 -4.95
C SER A 245 -38.33 -9.46 -5.79
N HIS A 246 -37.08 -9.31 -5.33
CA HIS A 246 -35.90 -9.62 -6.15
C HIS A 246 -35.09 -10.81 -5.60
N SER A 247 -34.45 -11.57 -6.49
CA SER A 247 -33.47 -12.58 -6.06
C SER A 247 -32.26 -11.92 -5.38
N ALA A 248 -31.57 -12.65 -4.51
CA ALA A 248 -30.37 -12.14 -3.84
C ALA A 248 -29.31 -11.59 -4.82
N HIS A 249 -29.17 -12.19 -6.00
CA HIS A 249 -28.25 -11.73 -7.05
C HIS A 249 -28.69 -10.40 -7.67
N GLN A 250 -29.98 -10.19 -7.89
CA GLN A 250 -30.52 -8.92 -8.40
C GLN A 250 -30.29 -7.79 -7.39
N LEU A 251 -30.62 -8.03 -6.12
CA LEU A 251 -30.40 -7.07 -5.03
C LEU A 251 -28.91 -6.67 -4.93
N LEU A 252 -28.01 -7.66 -5.03
CA LEU A 252 -26.57 -7.38 -5.00
C LEU A 252 -26.13 -6.53 -6.21
N ALA A 253 -26.61 -6.87 -7.41
CA ALA A 253 -26.27 -6.10 -8.62
C ALA A 253 -26.78 -4.65 -8.53
N GLU A 254 -28.00 -4.43 -8.07
CA GLU A 254 -28.57 -3.10 -7.87
C GLU A 254 -27.81 -2.30 -6.80
N ALA A 255 -27.45 -2.96 -5.69
CA ALA A 255 -26.63 -2.34 -4.65
C ALA A 255 -25.25 -1.90 -5.19
N MET A 256 -24.60 -2.76 -5.98
CA MET A 256 -23.32 -2.41 -6.63
C MET A 256 -23.46 -1.26 -7.62
N LEU A 257 -24.51 -1.22 -8.44
CA LEU A 257 -24.78 -0.10 -9.33
C LEU A 257 -24.96 1.20 -8.54
N LYS A 258 -25.71 1.16 -7.44
CA LYS A 258 -25.94 2.32 -6.57
C LYS A 258 -24.66 2.81 -5.88
N MET A 259 -23.73 1.91 -5.52
CA MET A 259 -22.43 2.29 -4.96
C MET A 259 -21.66 3.23 -5.87
N PHE A 260 -21.69 3.01 -7.18
CA PHE A 260 -20.91 3.73 -8.18
C PHE A 260 -21.69 4.81 -8.94
N SER A 261 -22.96 5.06 -8.58
CA SER A 261 -23.79 6.07 -9.23
C SER A 261 -23.74 7.47 -8.60
N LYS A 262 -22.91 7.64 -7.55
CA LYS A 262 -22.78 8.92 -6.81
C LYS A 262 -21.49 9.63 -7.12
#